data_269ec885db983df40f6f60ec26f7b367
#
_entry.id   269ec885db983df40f6f60ec26f7b367
#
_cell.length_a   1.000
_cell.length_b   1.000
_cell.length_c   1.000
_cell.angle_alpha   90.00
_cell.angle_beta   90.00
_cell.angle_gamma   90.00
#
_symmetry.space_group_name_H-M   'P 1'
#
loop_
_entity.id
_entity.type
_entity.pdbx_description
1 polymer ?
#
loop_
_entity_poly.entity_id
_entity_poly.type
_entity_poly.pdbx_seq_one_letter_code
_entity_poly.pdbx_strand_id
1 'polypeptide(L)'
;VADKPASVSNGNKEEFDTDKGIIVGNIRMGFGHYRISMAIASAANALGYVPYWMDLNSYDNTTCTKVIRAQNDLYSLGSRLSQKSRLFNRLVWEPMNYEGFRKLSYNASDQKNAELMAPVYKNVPKNIPVIATHVWPAQAAVHAGMKNVVNAIPDNWPMALHLSEGSIHTVQTHYAYQGYRILNGMSGIKVLNEMPADSLVYTGHYIDHELVTNIEADCNARIARKQNGKPMRFLLTIGGAGAQKEIFAHIIKYLIPYIKKNKAVLYVNVGDYKNVWDELIRDIPQMRELATEHFDNWKDTK
;
A
#
# COMPACT_ATOMS: atom_id res chain seq x y z
N VAL A 1 15.57 -17.01 6.36
CA VAL A 1 16.37 -16.82 5.14
C VAL A 1 15.48 -17.06 3.94
N ALA A 2 15.52 -16.17 2.94
CA ALA A 2 14.81 -16.38 1.68
C ALA A 2 15.53 -17.50 0.89
N ASP A 3 14.83 -18.59 0.61
CA ASP A 3 15.43 -19.77 -0.02
C ASP A 3 15.50 -19.63 -1.54
N LYS A 4 14.72 -18.70 -2.12
CA LYS A 4 14.60 -18.52 -3.56
C LYS A 4 14.95 -17.09 -3.96
N PRO A 5 16.04 -16.86 -4.69
CA PRO A 5 16.33 -15.56 -5.27
C PRO A 5 15.30 -15.21 -6.34
N ALA A 6 15.13 -13.90 -6.56
CA ALA A 6 14.27 -13.39 -7.62
C ALA A 6 14.82 -13.84 -9.00
N SER A 7 13.91 -14.19 -9.89
CA SER A 7 14.18 -14.47 -11.30
C SER A 7 13.09 -13.85 -12.16
N VAL A 8 13.40 -13.54 -13.41
CA VAL A 8 12.38 -13.05 -14.37
C VAL A 8 11.54 -14.23 -14.84
N SER A 9 10.22 -14.11 -14.71
CA SER A 9 9.27 -15.13 -15.17
C SER A 9 8.31 -14.57 -16.23
N ASN A 10 8.88 -14.04 -17.31
CA ASN A 10 8.10 -13.57 -18.46
C ASN A 10 8.40 -14.41 -19.68
N GLY A 11 7.62 -15.43 -19.90
CA GLY A 11 7.76 -16.29 -21.08
C GLY A 11 9.16 -16.89 -21.16
N ASN A 12 9.92 -16.59 -22.19
CA ASN A 12 11.23 -17.16 -22.47
C ASN A 12 12.42 -16.27 -22.06
N LYS A 13 12.24 -15.18 -21.30
CA LYS A 13 13.35 -14.32 -20.86
C LYS A 13 13.71 -14.62 -19.40
N GLU A 14 14.88 -15.22 -19.21
CA GLU A 14 15.46 -15.47 -17.87
C GLU A 14 16.39 -14.34 -17.41
N GLU A 15 16.68 -13.35 -18.26
CA GLU A 15 17.63 -12.28 -17.97
C GLU A 15 16.94 -10.95 -17.71
N PHE A 16 17.49 -10.20 -16.75
CA PHE A 16 17.07 -8.82 -16.49
C PHE A 16 17.61 -7.87 -17.56
N ASP A 17 16.76 -6.98 -18.06
CA ASP A 17 17.21 -5.83 -18.86
C ASP A 17 18.01 -4.89 -17.96
N THR A 18 19.31 -4.75 -18.17
CA THR A 18 20.19 -3.92 -17.33
C THR A 18 20.14 -2.44 -17.70
N ASP A 19 19.63 -2.10 -18.88
CA ASP A 19 19.60 -0.73 -19.37
C ASP A 19 18.28 -0.01 -19.05
N LYS A 20 17.18 -0.74 -19.14
CA LYS A 20 15.83 -0.20 -18.96
C LYS A 20 15.07 -0.83 -17.79
N GLY A 21 15.62 -1.86 -17.15
CA GLY A 21 14.99 -2.57 -16.07
C GLY A 21 14.87 -1.72 -14.81
N ILE A 22 13.71 -1.76 -14.16
CA ILE A 22 13.48 -1.20 -12.82
C ILE A 22 12.75 -2.25 -11.99
N ILE A 23 13.26 -2.55 -10.80
CA ILE A 23 12.53 -3.42 -9.86
C ILE A 23 11.56 -2.57 -9.05
N VAL A 24 10.29 -2.92 -9.08
CA VAL A 24 9.26 -2.36 -8.23
C VAL A 24 9.00 -3.31 -7.07
N GLY A 25 9.61 -3.00 -5.92
CA GLY A 25 9.56 -3.80 -4.69
C GLY A 25 8.34 -3.49 -3.86
N ASN A 26 7.60 -4.54 -3.49
CA ASN A 26 6.32 -4.45 -2.80
C ASN A 26 6.19 -5.56 -1.75
N ILE A 27 5.26 -5.35 -0.82
CA ILE A 27 4.72 -6.41 0.04
C ILE A 27 3.21 -6.26 0.07
N ARG A 28 2.49 -7.25 -0.42
CA ARG A 28 1.03 -7.27 -0.35
C ARG A 28 0.56 -7.67 1.06
N MET A 29 0.56 -6.69 1.97
CA MET A 29 -0.08 -6.78 3.30
C MET A 29 -1.41 -6.01 3.37
N GLY A 30 -1.90 -5.58 2.22
CA GLY A 30 -3.07 -4.77 1.99
C GLY A 30 -2.95 -4.09 0.63
N PHE A 31 -3.92 -3.27 0.27
CA PHE A 31 -3.93 -2.66 -1.07
C PHE A 31 -3.14 -1.35 -1.17
N GLY A 32 -2.76 -0.70 -0.07
CA GLY A 32 -2.04 0.58 -0.09
C GLY A 32 -0.70 0.49 -0.82
N HIS A 33 0.23 -0.29 -0.31
CA HIS A 33 1.53 -0.52 -0.94
C HIS A 33 1.41 -1.07 -2.36
N TYR A 34 0.49 -2.02 -2.56
CA TYR A 34 0.20 -2.60 -3.87
C TYR A 34 -0.20 -1.53 -4.90
N ARG A 35 -1.13 -0.62 -4.55
CA ARG A 35 -1.59 0.44 -5.45
C ARG A 35 -0.50 1.47 -5.76
N ILE A 36 0.32 1.83 -4.79
CA ILE A 36 1.48 2.71 -5.02
C ILE A 36 2.48 2.03 -5.96
N SER A 37 2.76 0.75 -5.76
CA SER A 37 3.64 -0.02 -6.65
C SER A 37 3.09 -0.09 -8.07
N MET A 38 1.78 -0.27 -8.24
CA MET A 38 1.13 -0.23 -9.55
C MET A 38 1.28 1.14 -10.22
N ALA A 39 1.11 2.22 -9.47
CA ALA A 39 1.31 3.58 -9.97
C ALA A 39 2.75 3.80 -10.46
N ILE A 40 3.75 3.35 -9.68
CA ILE A 40 5.16 3.44 -10.04
C ILE A 40 5.46 2.59 -11.28
N ALA A 41 4.96 1.35 -11.34
CA ALA A 41 5.15 0.48 -12.50
C ALA A 41 4.50 1.04 -13.77
N SER A 42 3.29 1.59 -13.66
CA SER A 42 2.57 2.26 -14.75
C SER A 42 3.36 3.45 -15.28
N ALA A 43 3.86 4.32 -14.39
CA ALA A 43 4.68 5.47 -14.77
C ALA A 43 6.02 5.04 -15.41
N ALA A 44 6.70 4.06 -14.84
CA ALA A 44 7.94 3.52 -15.39
C ALA A 44 7.74 2.98 -16.82
N ASN A 45 6.68 2.21 -17.04
CA ASN A 45 6.34 1.69 -18.36
C ASN A 45 6.04 2.82 -19.37
N ALA A 46 5.29 3.83 -18.95
CA ALA A 46 4.98 4.98 -19.79
C ALA A 46 6.24 5.80 -20.18
N LEU A 47 7.27 5.80 -19.34
CA LEU A 47 8.56 6.42 -19.58
C LEU A 47 9.54 5.53 -20.36
N GLY A 48 9.12 4.35 -20.80
CA GLY A 48 9.93 3.43 -21.62
C GLY A 48 10.85 2.51 -20.81
N TYR A 49 10.68 2.42 -19.51
CA TYR A 49 11.37 1.44 -18.67
C TYR A 49 10.63 0.11 -18.63
N VAL A 50 11.32 -0.95 -18.20
CA VAL A 50 10.78 -2.30 -18.04
C VAL A 50 10.59 -2.56 -16.54
N PRO A 51 9.37 -2.40 -15.98
CA PRO A 51 9.14 -2.63 -14.57
C PRO A 51 9.07 -4.14 -14.28
N TYR A 52 9.96 -4.62 -13.42
CA TYR A 52 9.92 -5.97 -12.85
C TYR A 52 9.20 -5.93 -11.51
N TRP A 53 8.06 -6.59 -11.45
CA TRP A 53 7.25 -6.67 -10.24
C TRP A 53 7.83 -7.68 -9.25
N MET A 54 8.15 -7.22 -8.05
CA MET A 54 8.68 -8.08 -7.00
C MET A 54 7.86 -7.92 -5.71
N ASP A 55 7.08 -8.94 -5.38
CA ASP A 55 6.33 -9.00 -4.12
C ASP A 55 6.97 -10.02 -3.19
N LEU A 56 7.51 -9.55 -2.05
CA LEU A 56 8.16 -10.42 -1.06
C LEU A 56 7.21 -11.44 -0.43
N ASN A 57 5.90 -11.23 -0.50
CA ASN A 57 4.89 -12.19 -0.01
C ASN A 57 4.61 -13.33 -1.01
N SER A 58 5.14 -13.25 -2.24
CA SER A 58 4.92 -14.24 -3.30
C SER A 58 5.91 -15.41 -3.27
N TYR A 59 6.89 -15.42 -2.37
CA TYR A 59 7.88 -16.51 -2.25
C TYR A 59 7.38 -17.58 -1.28
N ASP A 60 6.45 -18.42 -1.71
CA ASP A 60 5.86 -19.45 -0.87
C ASP A 60 6.91 -20.38 -0.24
N ASN A 61 6.65 -20.78 1.01
CA ASN A 61 7.49 -21.62 1.85
C ASN A 61 8.87 -21.06 2.23
N THR A 62 9.13 -19.77 1.98
CA THR A 62 10.35 -19.12 2.46
C THR A 62 10.17 -18.56 3.88
N THR A 63 11.27 -18.40 4.62
CA THR A 63 11.28 -17.73 5.93
C THR A 63 10.78 -16.29 5.80
N CYS A 64 11.15 -15.60 4.74
CA CYS A 64 10.69 -14.25 4.41
C CYS A 64 9.15 -14.17 4.41
N THR A 65 8.49 -14.99 3.59
CA THR A 65 7.02 -14.98 3.50
C THR A 65 6.34 -15.36 4.82
N LYS A 66 6.91 -16.31 5.57
CA LYS A 66 6.38 -16.68 6.89
C LYS A 66 6.44 -15.53 7.90
N VAL A 67 7.55 -14.80 7.95
CA VAL A 67 7.71 -13.62 8.82
C VAL A 67 6.73 -12.51 8.42
N ILE A 68 6.61 -12.21 7.12
CA ILE A 68 5.70 -11.20 6.60
C ILE A 68 4.24 -11.54 6.97
N ARG A 69 3.82 -12.79 6.72
CA ARG A 69 2.44 -13.23 7.03
C ARG A 69 2.16 -13.15 8.52
N ALA A 70 3.05 -13.63 9.37
CA ALA A 70 2.88 -13.58 10.82
C ALA A 70 2.73 -12.13 11.34
N GLN A 71 3.55 -11.21 10.84
CA GLN A 71 3.46 -9.80 11.23
C GLN A 71 2.18 -9.13 10.70
N ASN A 72 1.77 -9.43 9.47
CA ASN A 72 0.52 -8.92 8.91
C ASN A 72 -0.71 -9.41 9.69
N ASP A 73 -0.73 -10.69 10.07
CA ASP A 73 -1.82 -11.28 10.84
C ASP A 73 -1.90 -10.64 12.24
N LEU A 74 -0.75 -10.45 12.89
CA LEU A 74 -0.68 -9.78 14.19
C LEU A 74 -1.16 -8.33 14.12
N TYR A 75 -0.70 -7.56 13.12
CA TYR A 75 -1.14 -6.19 12.90
C TYR A 75 -2.65 -6.11 12.63
N SER A 76 -3.16 -6.97 11.77
CA SER A 76 -4.58 -7.04 11.42
C SER A 76 -5.44 -7.42 12.62
N LEU A 77 -4.98 -8.35 13.47
CA LEU A 77 -5.65 -8.70 14.71
C LEU A 77 -5.68 -7.52 15.68
N GLY A 78 -4.54 -6.86 15.91
CA GLY A 78 -4.44 -5.68 16.77
C GLY A 78 -5.35 -4.54 16.30
N SER A 79 -5.38 -4.27 15.01
CA SER A 79 -6.25 -3.27 14.38
C SER A 79 -7.74 -3.56 14.64
N ARG A 80 -8.17 -4.81 14.48
CA ARG A 80 -9.56 -5.21 14.77
C ARG A 80 -9.90 -5.14 16.26
N LEU A 81 -8.97 -5.53 17.14
CA LEU A 81 -9.16 -5.45 18.59
C LEU A 81 -9.26 -4.01 19.07
N SER A 82 -8.46 -3.10 18.51
CA SER A 82 -8.48 -1.69 18.87
C SER A 82 -9.84 -1.04 18.61
N GLN A 83 -10.56 -1.49 17.60
CA GLN A 83 -11.91 -1.00 17.29
C GLN A 83 -12.97 -1.56 18.24
N LYS A 84 -12.79 -2.78 18.74
CA LYS A 84 -13.74 -3.42 19.65
C LYS A 84 -13.54 -3.02 21.10
N SER A 85 -12.33 -2.63 21.49
CA SER A 85 -11.97 -2.30 22.88
C SER A 85 -11.27 -0.95 22.97
N ARG A 86 -11.98 0.05 23.52
CA ARG A 86 -11.40 1.38 23.80
C ARG A 86 -10.19 1.30 24.73
N LEU A 87 -10.22 0.40 25.70
CA LEU A 87 -9.11 0.24 26.65
C LEU A 87 -7.86 -0.30 25.95
N PHE A 88 -8.02 -1.36 25.13
CA PHE A 88 -6.92 -1.89 24.32
C PHE A 88 -6.37 -0.85 23.35
N ASN A 89 -7.26 -0.11 22.69
CA ASN A 89 -6.84 0.96 21.78
C ASN A 89 -5.96 1.99 22.49
N ARG A 90 -6.44 2.52 23.62
CA ARG A 90 -5.75 3.60 24.37
C ARG A 90 -4.45 3.16 25.03
N LEU A 91 -4.39 1.93 25.58
CA LEU A 91 -3.24 1.48 26.37
C LEU A 91 -2.21 0.71 25.56
N VAL A 92 -2.58 0.11 24.45
CA VAL A 92 -1.70 -0.77 23.65
C VAL A 92 -1.56 -0.27 22.21
N TRP A 93 -2.68 -0.14 21.50
CA TRP A 93 -2.65 0.08 20.05
C TRP A 93 -2.16 1.48 19.66
N GLU A 94 -2.72 2.52 20.24
CA GLU A 94 -2.29 3.90 20.00
C GLU A 94 -0.83 4.15 20.42
N PRO A 95 -0.38 3.78 21.63
CA PRO A 95 1.02 3.95 22.00
C PRO A 95 1.99 3.20 21.10
N MET A 96 1.65 1.99 20.66
CA MET A 96 2.48 1.21 19.74
C MET A 96 2.59 1.90 18.38
N ASN A 97 1.46 2.35 17.80
CA ASN A 97 1.45 2.99 16.48
C ASN A 97 2.01 4.41 16.52
N TYR A 98 1.68 5.19 17.56
CA TYR A 98 2.08 6.59 17.65
C TYR A 98 3.51 6.76 18.16
N GLU A 99 3.92 6.00 19.19
CA GLU A 99 5.22 6.12 19.83
C GLU A 99 6.21 5.02 19.43
N GLY A 100 5.75 3.76 19.34
CA GLY A 100 6.60 2.60 19.07
C GLY A 100 7.23 2.66 17.68
N PHE A 101 6.43 2.67 16.66
CA PHE A 101 6.89 2.69 15.25
C PHE A 101 7.60 4.00 14.85
N ARG A 102 7.41 5.05 15.61
CA ARG A 102 8.09 6.33 15.40
C ARG A 102 9.56 6.28 15.77
N LYS A 103 9.99 5.39 16.68
CA LYS A 103 11.33 5.39 17.24
C LYS A 103 12.38 4.70 16.34
N LEU A 104 13.58 5.27 16.26
CA LEU A 104 14.72 4.67 15.56
C LEU A 104 15.13 3.32 16.14
N SER A 105 14.92 3.09 17.44
CA SER A 105 15.19 1.78 18.07
C SER A 105 14.33 0.67 17.49
N TYR A 106 13.09 0.96 17.11
CA TYR A 106 12.22 0.01 16.41
C TYR A 106 12.78 -0.29 15.00
N ASN A 107 13.13 0.73 14.24
CA ASN A 107 13.71 0.58 12.91
C ASN A 107 14.98 -0.28 12.93
N ALA A 108 15.88 -0.03 13.87
CA ALA A 108 17.10 -0.81 14.03
C ALA A 108 16.84 -2.30 14.28
N SER A 109 15.77 -2.63 15.02
CA SER A 109 15.34 -4.02 15.22
C SER A 109 14.74 -4.61 13.94
N ASP A 110 13.99 -3.82 13.19
CA ASP A 110 13.30 -4.26 11.98
C ASP A 110 14.27 -4.52 10.82
N GLN A 111 15.35 -3.77 10.72
CA GLN A 111 16.42 -3.99 9.73
C GLN A 111 17.03 -5.39 9.80
N LYS A 112 17.14 -5.99 10.99
CA LYS A 112 17.62 -7.37 11.15
C LYS A 112 16.71 -8.39 10.48
N ASN A 113 15.39 -8.15 10.47
CA ASN A 113 14.45 -8.99 9.74
C ASN A 113 14.62 -8.83 8.22
N ALA A 114 14.91 -7.61 7.76
CA ALA A 114 15.14 -7.32 6.36
C ALA A 114 16.42 -7.98 5.79
N GLU A 115 17.46 -8.17 6.61
CA GLU A 115 18.65 -8.95 6.22
C GLU A 115 18.30 -10.37 5.79
N LEU A 116 17.31 -10.99 6.44
CA LEU A 116 16.84 -12.34 6.07
C LEU A 116 16.17 -12.37 4.68
N MET A 117 15.79 -11.22 4.16
CA MET A 117 15.14 -11.06 2.86
C MET A 117 16.14 -10.73 1.74
N ALA A 118 17.37 -10.29 2.09
CA ALA A 118 18.41 -9.92 1.13
C ALA A 118 18.71 -10.99 0.07
N PRO A 119 18.68 -12.32 0.36
CA PRO A 119 18.93 -13.35 -0.64
C PRO A 119 18.00 -13.33 -1.85
N VAL A 120 16.84 -12.67 -1.77
CA VAL A 120 15.93 -12.52 -2.91
C VAL A 120 16.58 -11.76 -4.07
N TYR A 121 17.50 -10.85 -3.74
CA TYR A 121 18.26 -10.04 -4.71
C TYR A 121 19.54 -10.68 -5.21
N LYS A 122 19.83 -11.95 -4.85
CA LYS A 122 21.12 -12.61 -5.17
C LYS A 122 21.43 -12.60 -6.66
N ASN A 123 20.43 -12.89 -7.50
CA ASN A 123 20.62 -12.99 -8.95
C ASN A 123 20.24 -11.71 -9.70
N VAL A 124 19.92 -10.64 -8.99
CA VAL A 124 19.59 -9.35 -9.59
C VAL A 124 20.90 -8.56 -9.87
N PRO A 125 21.11 -8.06 -11.08
CA PRO A 125 22.24 -7.18 -11.38
C PRO A 125 22.23 -5.94 -10.48
N LYS A 126 23.37 -5.63 -9.86
CA LYS A 126 23.45 -4.64 -8.76
C LYS A 126 23.25 -3.19 -9.21
N ASN A 127 23.30 -2.92 -10.49
CA ASN A 127 23.07 -1.60 -11.10
C ASN A 127 21.61 -1.33 -11.47
N ILE A 128 20.73 -2.35 -11.50
CA ILE A 128 19.31 -2.13 -11.76
C ILE A 128 18.68 -1.36 -10.60
N PRO A 129 17.98 -0.23 -10.85
CA PRO A 129 17.30 0.52 -9.82
C PRO A 129 16.20 -0.31 -9.12
N VAL A 130 16.07 -0.14 -7.82
CA VAL A 130 15.01 -0.70 -7.00
C VAL A 130 14.17 0.43 -6.44
N ILE A 131 12.88 0.46 -6.75
CA ILE A 131 11.92 1.38 -6.15
C ILE A 131 10.97 0.55 -5.28
N ALA A 132 11.10 0.69 -3.97
CA ALA A 132 10.33 -0.08 -2.99
C ALA A 132 9.24 0.79 -2.36
N THR A 133 8.03 0.26 -2.21
CA THR A 133 6.90 0.93 -1.58
C THR A 133 6.68 0.49 -0.13
N HIS A 134 7.52 -0.38 0.36
CA HIS A 134 7.61 -0.80 1.75
C HIS A 134 9.07 -0.82 2.17
N VAL A 135 9.34 -0.54 3.44
CA VAL A 135 10.70 -0.43 3.97
C VAL A 135 11.51 -1.72 3.83
N TRP A 136 10.92 -2.89 4.00
CA TRP A 136 11.65 -4.16 3.95
C TRP A 136 12.25 -4.50 2.60
N PRO A 137 11.55 -4.38 1.45
CA PRO A 137 12.19 -4.53 0.14
C PRO A 137 13.34 -3.54 -0.07
N ALA A 138 13.23 -2.28 0.43
CA ALA A 138 14.29 -1.30 0.34
C ALA A 138 15.50 -1.70 1.19
N GLN A 139 15.29 -2.02 2.47
CA GLN A 139 16.34 -2.46 3.39
C GLN A 139 17.03 -3.75 2.87
N ALA A 140 16.25 -4.73 2.41
CA ALA A 140 16.77 -5.96 1.84
C ALA A 140 17.62 -5.71 0.59
N ALA A 141 17.22 -4.77 -0.26
CA ALA A 141 17.99 -4.36 -1.44
C ALA A 141 19.33 -3.72 -1.04
N VAL A 142 19.33 -2.83 -0.05
CA VAL A 142 20.57 -2.22 0.48
C VAL A 142 21.49 -3.29 1.06
N HIS A 143 20.98 -4.18 1.91
CA HIS A 143 21.75 -5.29 2.48
C HIS A 143 22.29 -6.25 1.42
N ALA A 144 21.59 -6.40 0.30
CA ALA A 144 22.05 -7.19 -0.84
C ALA A 144 23.09 -6.48 -1.72
N GLY A 145 23.45 -5.23 -1.40
CA GLY A 145 24.42 -4.44 -2.15
C GLY A 145 23.90 -3.86 -3.47
N MET A 146 22.58 -3.65 -3.60
CA MET A 146 22.01 -2.90 -4.74
C MET A 146 22.46 -1.45 -4.65
N LYS A 147 22.85 -0.84 -5.79
CA LYS A 147 23.46 0.49 -5.81
C LYS A 147 22.46 1.64 -5.83
N ASN A 148 21.30 1.42 -6.44
CA ASN A 148 20.30 2.46 -6.68
C ASN A 148 18.99 2.04 -6.02
N VAL A 149 18.81 2.36 -4.75
CA VAL A 149 17.62 2.01 -3.98
C VAL A 149 16.84 3.25 -3.62
N VAL A 150 15.56 3.27 -4.03
CA VAL A 150 14.59 4.30 -3.65
C VAL A 150 13.52 3.67 -2.77
N ASN A 151 13.29 4.27 -1.63
CA ASN A 151 12.23 3.89 -0.70
C ASN A 151 11.08 4.91 -0.82
N ALA A 152 10.02 4.54 -1.54
CA ALA A 152 8.84 5.37 -1.74
C ALA A 152 7.92 5.26 -0.52
N ILE A 153 8.00 6.22 0.38
CA ILE A 153 7.27 6.20 1.66
C ILE A 153 5.78 6.43 1.41
N PRO A 154 4.91 5.49 1.81
CA PRO A 154 3.46 5.57 1.53
C PRO A 154 2.72 6.50 2.48
N ASP A 155 3.22 6.67 3.70
CA ASP A 155 2.55 7.39 4.77
C ASP A 155 3.03 8.83 4.92
N ASN A 156 2.09 9.73 5.21
CA ASN A 156 2.40 11.15 5.43
C ASN A 156 2.80 11.47 6.88
N TRP A 157 2.66 10.49 7.79
CA TRP A 157 3.09 10.64 9.18
C TRP A 157 4.54 10.17 9.33
N PRO A 158 5.49 11.05 9.73
CA PRO A 158 6.90 10.68 9.85
C PRO A 158 7.14 9.66 10.96
N MET A 159 7.61 8.47 10.58
CA MET A 159 7.93 7.37 11.49
C MET A 159 9.25 6.71 11.09
N ALA A 160 10.07 6.37 12.07
CA ALA A 160 11.33 5.66 11.82
C ALA A 160 11.12 4.27 11.18
N LEU A 161 9.96 3.65 11.39
CA LEU A 161 9.55 2.42 10.71
C LEU A 161 9.82 2.46 9.19
N HIS A 162 9.63 3.62 8.55
CA HIS A 162 9.75 3.74 7.10
C HIS A 162 11.19 4.04 6.61
N LEU A 163 12.17 4.15 7.50
CA LEU A 163 13.51 4.52 7.09
C LEU A 163 14.32 3.31 6.63
N SER A 164 15.03 3.49 5.53
CA SER A 164 15.98 2.52 4.97
C SER A 164 17.31 3.21 4.74
N GLU A 165 18.22 3.10 5.72
CA GLU A 165 19.55 3.68 5.62
C GLU A 165 20.26 3.17 4.36
N GLY A 166 20.92 4.06 3.63
CA GLY A 166 21.57 3.75 2.35
C GLY A 166 20.65 3.82 1.13
N SER A 167 19.36 4.19 1.29
CA SER A 167 18.44 4.47 0.19
C SER A 167 18.09 5.96 0.08
N ILE A 168 17.59 6.36 -1.10
CA ILE A 168 16.90 7.64 -1.27
C ILE A 168 15.46 7.46 -0.86
N HIS A 169 14.93 8.34 -0.01
CA HIS A 169 13.54 8.33 0.42
C HIS A 169 12.72 9.32 -0.41
N THR A 170 11.54 8.92 -0.84
CA THR A 170 10.58 9.84 -1.47
C THR A 170 9.33 9.98 -0.61
N VAL A 171 8.79 11.19 -0.57
CA VAL A 171 7.62 11.54 0.26
C VAL A 171 6.60 12.35 -0.50
N GLN A 172 5.34 12.26 -0.08
CA GLN A 172 4.19 12.77 -0.82
C GLN A 172 3.74 14.17 -0.41
N THR A 173 4.14 14.65 0.77
CA THR A 173 3.70 15.94 1.33
C THR A 173 4.85 16.73 1.92
N HIS A 174 4.71 18.05 1.97
CA HIS A 174 5.69 18.92 2.64
C HIS A 174 5.78 18.64 4.14
N TYR A 175 4.66 18.26 4.77
CA TYR A 175 4.67 17.86 6.18
C TYR A 175 5.54 16.61 6.41
N ALA A 176 5.39 15.59 5.56
CA ALA A 176 6.24 14.40 5.62
C ALA A 176 7.71 14.75 5.35
N TYR A 177 7.99 15.61 4.34
CA TYR A 177 9.35 16.04 4.04
C TYR A 177 10.01 16.69 5.27
N GLN A 178 9.36 17.68 5.88
CA GLN A 178 9.91 18.34 7.08
C GLN A 178 10.10 17.36 8.22
N GLY A 179 9.11 16.52 8.49
CA GLY A 179 9.16 15.58 9.61
C GLY A 179 10.25 14.52 9.47
N TYR A 180 10.47 13.99 8.27
CA TYR A 180 11.59 13.07 8.00
C TYR A 180 12.93 13.80 7.99
N ARG A 181 12.99 14.99 7.38
CA ARG A 181 14.24 15.77 7.29
C ARG A 181 14.88 16.01 8.68
N ILE A 182 14.07 16.36 9.67
CA ILE A 182 14.53 16.62 11.04
C ILE A 182 14.37 15.40 11.97
N LEU A 183 13.96 14.23 11.47
CA LEU A 183 13.69 13.01 12.25
C LEU A 183 12.77 13.28 13.44
N ASN A 184 11.68 14.01 13.21
CA ASN A 184 10.83 14.57 14.23
C ASN A 184 10.28 13.53 15.22
N GLY A 185 10.71 13.60 16.50
CA GLY A 185 10.29 12.71 17.58
C GLY A 185 10.76 11.26 17.47
N MET A 186 11.70 10.94 16.57
CA MET A 186 12.16 9.59 16.34
C MET A 186 13.15 9.05 17.40
N SER A 187 13.68 9.94 18.25
CA SER A 187 14.51 9.57 19.40
C SER A 187 13.98 10.07 20.75
N GLY A 188 12.67 10.29 20.86
CA GLY A 188 12.05 10.93 22.01
C GLY A 188 12.43 12.42 22.10
N ILE A 189 13.02 12.84 23.22
CA ILE A 189 13.44 14.23 23.46
C ILE A 189 14.84 14.56 22.94
N LYS A 190 15.60 13.55 22.47
CA LYS A 190 16.97 13.77 21.98
C LYS A 190 16.93 14.45 20.62
N VAL A 191 17.70 15.52 20.48
CA VAL A 191 17.90 16.18 19.18
C VAL A 191 18.83 15.32 18.33
N LEU A 192 18.41 15.04 17.11
CA LEU A 192 19.16 14.26 16.12
C LEU A 192 19.75 15.18 15.06
N ASN A 193 20.81 14.71 14.40
CA ASN A 193 21.24 15.32 13.15
C ASN A 193 20.16 15.13 12.09
N GLU A 194 20.02 16.12 11.24
CA GLU A 194 19.09 16.03 10.11
C GLU A 194 19.48 14.92 9.13
N MET A 195 18.50 14.33 8.45
CA MET A 195 18.81 13.46 7.31
C MET A 195 19.58 14.24 6.24
N PRO A 196 20.56 13.60 5.55
CA PRO A 196 21.21 14.23 4.39
C PRO A 196 20.18 14.72 3.37
N ALA A 197 20.40 15.92 2.83
CA ALA A 197 19.41 16.53 1.92
C ALA A 197 19.22 15.72 0.62
N ASP A 198 20.24 15.03 0.17
CA ASP A 198 20.24 14.16 -1.01
C ASP A 198 19.61 12.79 -0.78
N SER A 199 19.35 12.42 0.47
CA SER A 199 18.68 11.17 0.84
C SER A 199 17.17 11.27 0.97
N LEU A 200 16.58 12.46 0.77
CA LEU A 200 15.14 12.70 0.91
C LEU A 200 14.63 13.64 -0.19
N VAL A 201 13.63 13.19 -0.95
CA VAL A 201 13.05 13.92 -2.08
C VAL A 201 11.54 14.07 -1.93
N TYR A 202 11.02 15.27 -2.09
CA TYR A 202 9.58 15.51 -2.22
C TYR A 202 9.16 15.24 -3.68
N THR A 203 8.31 14.24 -3.90
CA THR A 203 7.82 13.83 -5.22
C THR A 203 6.36 14.13 -5.47
N GLY A 204 5.60 14.49 -4.43
CA GLY A 204 4.14 14.52 -4.52
C GLY A 204 3.53 13.11 -4.47
N HIS A 205 2.23 13.02 -4.76
CA HIS A 205 1.49 11.77 -4.64
C HIS A 205 1.83 10.77 -5.75
N TYR A 206 1.87 9.49 -5.39
CA TYR A 206 2.05 8.39 -6.33
C TYR A 206 0.71 8.06 -7.00
N ILE A 207 0.54 8.48 -8.25
CA ILE A 207 -0.71 8.33 -9.00
C ILE A 207 -0.44 7.51 -10.26
N ASP A 208 -1.32 6.56 -10.56
CA ASP A 208 -1.26 5.79 -11.81
C ASP A 208 -1.22 6.71 -13.02
N HIS A 209 -0.33 6.44 -13.97
CA HIS A 209 -0.24 7.17 -15.22
C HIS A 209 -1.58 7.17 -15.98
N GLU A 210 -2.28 6.04 -16.02
CA GLU A 210 -3.61 5.91 -16.62
C GLU A 210 -4.64 6.88 -16.02
N LEU A 211 -4.61 7.10 -14.70
CA LEU A 211 -5.52 8.06 -14.07
C LEU A 211 -5.20 9.50 -14.46
N VAL A 212 -3.91 9.82 -14.61
CA VAL A 212 -3.46 11.18 -14.98
C VAL A 212 -3.82 11.48 -16.44
N THR A 213 -3.54 10.56 -17.35
CA THR A 213 -3.82 10.75 -18.78
C THR A 213 -5.29 10.79 -19.12
N ASN A 214 -6.15 10.18 -18.31
CA ASN A 214 -7.60 10.14 -18.52
C ASN A 214 -8.39 11.23 -17.78
N ILE A 215 -7.73 12.17 -17.07
CA ILE A 215 -8.42 13.19 -16.24
C ILE A 215 -9.48 13.94 -17.06
N GLU A 216 -9.14 14.43 -18.24
CA GLU A 216 -10.07 15.22 -19.05
C GLU A 216 -11.25 14.39 -19.54
N ALA A 217 -11.00 13.19 -20.08
CA ALA A 217 -12.04 12.29 -20.55
C ALA A 217 -12.99 11.86 -19.41
N ASP A 218 -12.44 11.53 -18.25
CA ASP A 218 -13.22 11.15 -17.07
C ASP A 218 -14.05 12.32 -16.52
N CYS A 219 -13.49 13.53 -16.48
CA CYS A 219 -14.23 14.73 -16.08
C CYS A 219 -15.40 15.00 -17.02
N ASN A 220 -15.17 14.97 -18.34
CA ASN A 220 -16.20 15.16 -19.36
C ASN A 220 -17.30 14.10 -19.24
N ALA A 221 -16.95 12.84 -19.02
CA ALA A 221 -17.91 11.77 -18.80
C ALA A 221 -18.77 11.97 -17.55
N ARG A 222 -18.18 12.49 -16.46
CA ARG A 222 -18.92 12.83 -15.21
C ARG A 222 -19.87 13.98 -15.42
N ILE A 223 -19.45 15.03 -16.12
CA ILE A 223 -20.28 16.20 -16.47
C ILE A 223 -21.45 15.76 -17.33
N ALA A 224 -21.20 14.99 -18.39
CA ALA A 224 -22.24 14.47 -19.29
C ALA A 224 -23.27 13.60 -18.55
N ARG A 225 -22.84 12.72 -17.62
CA ARG A 225 -23.77 11.95 -16.78
C ARG A 225 -24.68 12.85 -15.97
N LYS A 226 -24.14 13.89 -15.35
CA LYS A 226 -24.93 14.85 -14.55
C LYS A 226 -25.92 15.61 -15.40
N GLN A 227 -25.49 16.13 -16.57
CA GLN A 227 -26.34 16.86 -17.52
C GLN A 227 -27.50 15.99 -18.06
N ASN A 228 -27.24 14.72 -18.28
CA ASN A 228 -28.22 13.73 -18.73
C ASN A 228 -29.11 13.17 -17.59
N GLY A 229 -29.10 13.75 -16.40
CA GLY A 229 -29.93 13.33 -15.26
C GLY A 229 -29.63 11.92 -14.75
N LYS A 230 -28.48 11.35 -15.05
CA LYS A 230 -28.08 10.03 -14.56
C LYS A 230 -27.84 10.06 -13.05
N PRO A 231 -28.06 8.94 -12.34
CA PRO A 231 -27.84 8.87 -10.90
C PRO A 231 -26.40 9.17 -10.50
N MET A 232 -26.23 9.73 -9.32
CA MET A 232 -24.91 9.97 -8.74
C MET A 232 -24.27 8.63 -8.35
N ARG A 233 -22.99 8.46 -8.66
CA ARG A 233 -22.22 7.25 -8.33
C ARG A 233 -21.40 7.45 -7.08
N PHE A 234 -21.48 6.50 -6.16
CA PHE A 234 -20.70 6.44 -4.93
C PHE A 234 -19.86 5.16 -4.94
N LEU A 235 -18.64 5.25 -4.47
CA LEU A 235 -17.76 4.10 -4.25
C LEU A 235 -17.36 4.06 -2.77
N LEU A 236 -17.65 2.94 -2.12
CA LEU A 236 -17.13 2.61 -0.79
C LEU A 236 -16.09 1.51 -0.94
N THR A 237 -14.89 1.75 -0.40
CA THR A 237 -13.81 0.75 -0.39
C THR A 237 -13.37 0.49 1.03
N ILE A 238 -13.37 -0.78 1.44
CA ILE A 238 -12.87 -1.18 2.75
C ILE A 238 -11.33 -1.12 2.74
N GLY A 239 -10.75 -0.73 3.88
CA GLY A 239 -9.29 -0.73 4.04
C GLY A 239 -8.69 -2.13 4.18
N GLY A 240 -7.36 -2.22 4.06
CA GLY A 240 -6.62 -3.49 4.08
C GLY A 240 -6.76 -4.33 5.35
N ALA A 241 -7.24 -3.76 6.46
CA ALA A 241 -7.52 -4.49 7.70
C ALA A 241 -8.98 -5.01 7.82
N GLY A 242 -9.84 -4.75 6.81
CA GLY A 242 -11.25 -5.16 6.83
C GLY A 242 -12.09 -4.44 7.89
N ALA A 243 -11.72 -3.21 8.21
CA ALA A 243 -12.25 -2.44 9.33
C ALA A 243 -13.37 -1.47 8.92
N GLN A 244 -14.10 -0.92 9.93
CA GLN A 244 -15.10 0.15 9.73
C GLN A 244 -16.40 -0.27 9.02
N LYS A 245 -16.78 -1.53 9.10
CA LYS A 245 -18.04 -2.06 8.56
C LYS A 245 -19.27 -1.24 9.00
N GLU A 246 -19.29 -0.77 10.24
CA GLU A 246 -20.40 0.01 10.81
C GLU A 246 -20.60 1.33 10.07
N ILE A 247 -19.53 1.99 9.63
CA ILE A 247 -19.61 3.21 8.82
C ILE A 247 -20.23 2.88 7.45
N PHE A 248 -19.81 1.79 6.84
CA PHE A 248 -20.40 1.31 5.58
C PHE A 248 -21.88 1.04 5.73
N ALA A 249 -22.27 0.32 6.78
CA ALA A 249 -23.69 0.03 7.06
C ALA A 249 -24.52 1.30 7.21
N HIS A 250 -23.99 2.34 7.86
CA HIS A 250 -24.67 3.63 8.00
C HIS A 250 -24.85 4.33 6.64
N ILE A 251 -23.79 4.40 5.84
CA ILE A 251 -23.84 5.04 4.52
C ILE A 251 -24.80 4.28 3.59
N ILE A 252 -24.73 2.96 3.56
CA ILE A 252 -25.61 2.12 2.75
C ILE A 252 -27.08 2.36 3.12
N LYS A 253 -27.43 2.27 4.41
CA LYS A 253 -28.80 2.53 4.90
C LYS A 253 -29.29 3.92 4.50
N TYR A 254 -28.43 4.94 4.58
CA TYR A 254 -28.77 6.30 4.18
C TYR A 254 -29.03 6.41 2.66
N LEU A 255 -28.28 5.67 1.83
CA LEU A 255 -28.37 5.75 0.38
C LEU A 255 -29.51 4.88 -0.22
N ILE A 256 -30.00 3.86 0.48
CA ILE A 256 -31.07 2.97 -0.03
C ILE A 256 -32.29 3.74 -0.58
N PRO A 257 -32.88 4.75 0.09
CA PRO A 257 -34.01 5.50 -0.44
C PRO A 257 -33.70 6.22 -1.76
N TYR A 258 -32.46 6.66 -1.96
CA TYR A 258 -32.00 7.31 -3.20
C TYR A 258 -31.74 6.30 -4.31
N ILE A 259 -31.23 5.12 -3.96
CA ILE A 259 -31.04 4.00 -4.90
C ILE A 259 -32.39 3.53 -5.44
N LYS A 260 -33.36 3.30 -4.56
CA LYS A 260 -34.74 2.91 -4.97
C LYS A 260 -35.42 3.93 -5.88
N LYS A 261 -35.06 5.21 -5.76
CA LYS A 261 -35.57 6.30 -6.62
C LYS A 261 -34.70 6.55 -7.87
N ASN A 262 -33.74 5.68 -8.15
CA ASN A 262 -32.74 5.84 -9.23
C ASN A 262 -32.00 7.19 -9.20
N LYS A 263 -31.73 7.73 -8.00
CA LYS A 263 -30.97 8.97 -7.80
C LYS A 263 -29.51 8.70 -7.41
N ALA A 264 -29.22 7.49 -6.95
CA ALA A 264 -27.89 7.05 -6.56
C ALA A 264 -27.59 5.63 -7.08
N VAL A 265 -26.32 5.39 -7.40
CA VAL A 265 -25.75 4.05 -7.60
C VAL A 265 -24.58 3.91 -6.62
N LEU A 266 -24.52 2.80 -5.93
CA LEU A 266 -23.51 2.53 -4.93
C LEU A 266 -22.68 1.30 -5.31
N TYR A 267 -21.38 1.46 -5.41
CA TYR A 267 -20.40 0.40 -5.54
C TYR A 267 -19.76 0.14 -4.17
N VAL A 268 -19.79 -1.10 -3.72
CA VAL A 268 -19.19 -1.51 -2.43
C VAL A 268 -18.07 -2.50 -2.72
N ASN A 269 -16.83 -2.06 -2.51
CA ASN A 269 -15.65 -2.90 -2.64
C ASN A 269 -15.18 -3.35 -1.25
N VAL A 270 -15.34 -4.61 -0.95
CA VAL A 270 -14.91 -5.23 0.31
C VAL A 270 -13.52 -5.89 0.21
N GLY A 271 -12.83 -5.71 -0.91
CA GLY A 271 -11.51 -6.31 -1.14
C GLY A 271 -11.54 -7.83 -0.96
N ASP A 272 -10.60 -8.36 -0.18
CA ASP A 272 -10.49 -9.80 0.12
C ASP A 272 -11.43 -10.25 1.28
N TYR A 273 -12.31 -9.35 1.79
CA TYR A 273 -13.13 -9.61 2.97
C TYR A 273 -14.57 -9.97 2.62
N LYS A 274 -14.77 -11.15 2.00
CA LYS A 274 -16.13 -11.66 1.70
C LYS A 274 -17.03 -11.71 2.94
N ASN A 275 -16.48 -12.03 4.09
CA ASN A 275 -17.22 -12.06 5.36
C ASN A 275 -17.83 -10.70 5.73
N VAL A 276 -17.18 -9.58 5.37
CA VAL A 276 -17.72 -8.23 5.59
C VAL A 276 -18.95 -8.01 4.70
N TRP A 277 -18.92 -8.48 3.47
CA TRP A 277 -20.07 -8.44 2.58
C TRP A 277 -21.25 -9.26 3.14
N ASP A 278 -20.99 -10.49 3.57
CA ASP A 278 -22.01 -11.38 4.15
C ASP A 278 -22.64 -10.76 5.42
N GLU A 279 -21.84 -10.08 6.24
CA GLU A 279 -22.33 -9.34 7.40
C GLU A 279 -23.16 -8.11 7.02
N LEU A 280 -22.78 -7.34 5.99
CA LEU A 280 -23.57 -6.21 5.50
C LEU A 280 -24.94 -6.66 4.96
N ILE A 281 -24.98 -7.76 4.20
CA ILE A 281 -26.23 -8.37 3.70
C ILE A 281 -27.13 -8.84 4.86
N ARG A 282 -26.56 -9.39 5.92
CA ARG A 282 -27.30 -9.81 7.13
C ARG A 282 -27.85 -8.60 7.88
N ASP A 283 -27.03 -7.55 8.06
CA ASP A 283 -27.35 -6.37 8.87
C ASP A 283 -28.26 -5.38 8.11
N ILE A 284 -28.37 -5.53 6.78
CA ILE A 284 -29.16 -4.69 5.87
C ILE A 284 -29.90 -5.60 4.86
N PRO A 285 -31.00 -6.27 5.26
CA PRO A 285 -31.69 -7.25 4.41
C PRO A 285 -32.15 -6.70 3.05
N GLN A 286 -32.42 -5.40 2.95
CA GLN A 286 -32.79 -4.75 1.68
C GLN A 286 -31.72 -4.87 0.59
N MET A 287 -30.45 -5.09 0.95
CA MET A 287 -29.39 -5.28 -0.02
C MET A 287 -29.58 -6.54 -0.87
N ARG A 288 -30.23 -7.59 -0.34
CA ARG A 288 -30.48 -8.83 -1.09
C ARG A 288 -31.26 -8.63 -2.38
N GLU A 289 -32.15 -7.64 -2.40
CA GLU A 289 -32.97 -7.31 -3.56
C GLU A 289 -32.35 -6.25 -4.46
N LEU A 290 -31.45 -5.43 -3.90
CA LEU A 290 -30.90 -4.25 -4.57
C LEU A 290 -29.47 -4.45 -5.09
N ALA A 291 -28.72 -5.40 -4.53
CA ALA A 291 -27.32 -5.60 -4.87
C ALA A 291 -27.13 -6.75 -5.86
N THR A 292 -26.16 -6.57 -6.73
CA THR A 292 -25.57 -7.62 -7.56
C THR A 292 -24.17 -7.91 -7.07
N GLU A 293 -23.83 -9.16 -6.88
CA GLU A 293 -22.51 -9.59 -6.39
C GLU A 293 -21.57 -9.91 -7.56
N HIS A 294 -20.33 -9.43 -7.47
CA HIS A 294 -19.29 -9.63 -8.48
C HIS A 294 -17.98 -10.09 -7.82
N PHE A 295 -17.98 -11.27 -7.22
CA PHE A 295 -16.76 -11.90 -6.71
C PHE A 295 -16.02 -12.57 -7.87
N ASP A 296 -14.70 -12.26 -7.97
CA ASP A 296 -13.81 -12.75 -9.04
C ASP A 296 -14.27 -12.43 -10.48
N ASN A 297 -15.26 -11.56 -10.61
CA ASN A 297 -15.91 -11.19 -11.88
C ASN A 297 -16.13 -9.67 -11.99
N TRP A 298 -15.11 -8.88 -11.66
CA TRP A 298 -15.19 -7.42 -11.65
C TRP A 298 -15.51 -6.80 -13.02
N LYS A 299 -15.23 -7.52 -14.13
CA LYS A 299 -15.51 -7.05 -15.50
C LYS A 299 -16.99 -6.82 -15.78
N ASP A 300 -17.86 -7.50 -15.05
CA ASP A 300 -19.31 -7.36 -15.16
C ASP A 300 -19.87 -6.22 -14.28
N THR A 301 -19.02 -5.57 -13.48
CA THR A 301 -19.39 -4.40 -12.69
C THR A 301 -19.38 -3.17 -13.60
N LYS A 302 -20.52 -2.78 -14.13
CA LYS A 302 -20.65 -1.64 -15.06
C LYS A 302 -21.42 -0.47 -14.46
#